data_bd7a144db36bf63c86405ba04b3b13d2
#
_entry.id   bd7a144db36bf63c86405ba04b3b13d2
#
_cell.length_a   1.000
_cell.length_b   1.000
_cell.length_c   1.000
_cell.angle_alpha   90.00
_cell.angle_beta   90.00
_cell.angle_gamma   90.00
#
_symmetry.space_group_name_H-M   'P 1'
#
loop_
_entity.id
_entity.type
_entity.pdbx_description
1 polymer ?
#
loop_
_entity_poly.entity_id
_entity_poly.type
_entity_poly.pdbx_seq_one_letter_code
_entity_poly.pdbx_strand_id
1 'polypeptide(L)'
;MVLRYTVIDPTKNITLLVTTPVQRSLQAQTAAWLLRREKEAEQVGFLEESDSAPARLQMMGGEFCGNATMSLGAWLCRKQHLPMGESRDFRLDISGADELVPCSVTAVRGGYIGTVSLPLPLSVEQRSFPTDRGEVTLPVVTFPGICHIVAPTGTVQPYEVEALLRRWSAALPFDAVGLILLDEQRMRIDPLVYVKPTDTAVWERGCGSGSAAAACALTHRRGAAQCLSIKQPGGTIAVTTQWNGSAVTGLTITGTVSLGREKTVDVVF
;
A
#
# COMPACT_ATOMS: atom_id res chain seq x y z
N MET A 1 -17.07 21.89 10.87
CA MET A 1 -17.14 20.50 11.40
C MET A 1 -15.86 20.20 12.15
N VAL A 2 -15.95 19.75 13.40
CA VAL A 2 -14.76 19.36 14.18
C VAL A 2 -14.34 17.95 13.79
N LEU A 3 -13.10 17.79 13.30
CA LEU A 3 -12.50 16.50 12.99
C LEU A 3 -11.42 16.13 13.99
N ARG A 4 -11.36 14.86 14.35
CA ARG A 4 -10.24 14.24 15.06
C ARG A 4 -9.58 13.23 14.13
N TYR A 5 -8.28 13.26 14.07
CA TYR A 5 -7.49 12.31 13.29
C TYR A 5 -6.12 12.05 13.92
N THR A 6 -5.55 10.91 13.60
CA THR A 6 -4.19 10.54 13.99
C THR A 6 -3.32 10.46 12.73
N VAL A 7 -2.14 11.08 12.78
CA VAL A 7 -1.09 10.88 11.77
C VAL A 7 -0.37 9.60 12.10
N ILE A 8 -0.36 8.65 11.19
CA ILE A 8 0.27 7.34 11.37
C ILE A 8 1.30 7.14 10.26
N ASP A 9 2.47 6.65 10.63
CA ASP A 9 3.57 6.40 9.70
C ASP A 9 3.81 4.88 9.56
N PRO A 10 3.21 4.22 8.58
CA PRO A 10 3.54 2.87 8.18
C PRO A 10 4.63 2.90 7.10
N THR A 11 5.92 2.87 7.51
CA THR A 11 7.07 2.85 6.57
C THR A 11 7.04 4.01 5.54
N LYS A 12 6.78 5.24 6.03
CA LYS A 12 6.70 6.51 5.26
C LYS A 12 5.56 6.63 4.23
N ASN A 13 4.61 5.71 4.21
CA ASN A 13 3.34 5.90 3.52
C ASN A 13 2.31 6.54 4.49
N ILE A 14 2.54 7.82 4.80
CA ILE A 14 1.85 8.53 5.88
C ILE A 14 0.34 8.51 5.68
N THR A 15 -0.35 7.93 6.66
CA THR A 15 -1.81 7.75 6.68
C THR A 15 -2.45 8.67 7.72
N LEU A 16 -3.45 9.42 7.34
CA LEU A 16 -4.31 10.14 8.27
C LEU A 16 -5.52 9.26 8.60
N LEU A 17 -5.58 8.76 9.83
CA LEU A 17 -6.75 8.01 10.30
C LEU A 17 -7.74 8.98 10.97
N VAL A 18 -8.84 9.27 10.28
CA VAL A 18 -9.94 10.11 10.77
C VAL A 18 -10.82 9.27 11.67
N THR A 19 -10.97 9.70 12.93
CA THR A 19 -11.75 8.98 13.95
C THR A 19 -13.10 9.62 14.27
N THR A 20 -13.35 10.85 13.79
CA THR A 20 -14.69 11.44 13.82
C THR A 20 -15.52 10.83 12.69
N PRO A 21 -16.75 10.38 12.93
CA PRO A 21 -17.63 9.92 11.85
C PRO A 21 -17.84 11.01 10.79
N VAL A 22 -17.61 10.64 9.53
CA VAL A 22 -17.81 11.51 8.36
C VAL A 22 -18.71 10.79 7.36
N GLN A 23 -19.80 11.45 6.94
CA GLN A 23 -20.67 10.89 5.90
C GLN A 23 -19.88 10.57 4.63
N ARG A 24 -20.13 9.43 4.01
CA ARG A 24 -19.38 8.96 2.83
C ARG A 24 -19.35 9.97 1.68
N SER A 25 -20.45 10.68 1.46
CA SER A 25 -20.51 11.77 0.45
C SER A 25 -19.55 12.92 0.71
N LEU A 26 -19.08 13.11 1.95
CA LEU A 26 -18.14 14.16 2.35
C LEU A 26 -16.70 13.67 2.51
N GLN A 27 -16.46 12.35 2.49
CA GLN A 27 -15.14 11.78 2.76
C GLN A 27 -14.08 12.24 1.74
N ALA A 28 -14.38 12.22 0.46
CA ALA A 28 -13.44 12.67 -0.59
C ALA A 28 -13.04 14.15 -0.41
N GLN A 29 -14.01 15.01 -0.13
CA GLN A 29 -13.77 16.44 0.11
C GLN A 29 -12.96 16.66 1.40
N THR A 30 -13.30 15.93 2.47
CA THR A 30 -12.57 15.93 3.75
C THR A 30 -11.13 15.47 3.57
N ALA A 31 -10.90 14.39 2.83
CA ALA A 31 -9.57 13.87 2.53
C ALA A 31 -8.73 14.90 1.77
N ALA A 32 -9.29 15.48 0.70
CA ALA A 32 -8.60 16.52 -0.07
C ALA A 32 -8.24 17.74 0.79
N TRP A 33 -9.10 18.13 1.73
CA TRP A 33 -8.83 19.23 2.67
C TRP A 33 -7.68 18.87 3.63
N LEU A 34 -7.69 17.67 4.20
CA LEU A 34 -6.65 17.18 5.12
C LEU A 34 -5.29 17.06 4.42
N LEU A 35 -5.23 16.49 3.21
CA LEU A 35 -3.99 16.34 2.44
C LEU A 35 -3.36 17.67 2.04
N ARG A 36 -4.17 18.73 1.82
CA ARG A 36 -3.63 20.08 1.63
C ARG A 36 -2.96 20.65 2.88
N ARG A 37 -3.39 20.23 4.06
CA ARG A 37 -2.90 20.70 5.36
C ARG A 37 -1.70 19.88 5.87
N GLU A 38 -1.77 18.56 5.73
CA GLU A 38 -0.72 17.61 6.16
C GLU A 38 0.10 17.18 4.96
N LYS A 39 1.08 18.01 4.58
CA LYS A 39 1.85 17.85 3.34
C LYS A 39 2.65 16.54 3.22
N GLU A 40 2.97 15.94 4.36
CA GLU A 40 3.68 14.65 4.42
C GLU A 40 2.73 13.45 4.24
N ALA A 41 1.41 13.66 4.35
CA ALA A 41 0.43 12.60 4.23
C ALA A 41 0.19 12.23 2.76
N GLU A 42 0.10 10.93 2.51
CA GLU A 42 -0.13 10.37 1.18
C GLU A 42 -1.58 9.89 1.01
N GLN A 43 -2.26 9.56 2.12
CA GLN A 43 -3.60 9.00 2.09
C GLN A 43 -4.42 9.29 3.36
N VAL A 44 -5.74 9.15 3.23
CA VAL A 44 -6.70 9.32 4.31
C VAL A 44 -7.58 8.08 4.42
N GLY A 45 -7.68 7.54 5.62
CA GLY A 45 -8.62 6.50 5.98
C GLY A 45 -9.62 7.01 7.02
N PHE A 46 -10.86 6.59 6.90
CA PHE A 46 -11.95 6.92 7.82
C PHE A 46 -12.30 5.69 8.64
N LEU A 47 -12.30 5.87 9.96
CA LEU A 47 -12.77 4.85 10.90
C LEU A 47 -14.29 4.82 10.86
N GLU A 48 -14.84 3.65 10.56
CA GLU A 48 -16.28 3.39 10.58
C GLU A 48 -16.59 2.22 11.52
N GLU A 49 -17.86 2.11 11.92
CA GLU A 49 -18.36 0.93 12.63
C GLU A 49 -18.50 -0.24 11.66
N SER A 50 -18.40 -1.46 12.20
CA SER A 50 -18.58 -2.70 11.47
C SER A 50 -19.37 -3.68 12.35
N ASP A 51 -20.35 -4.35 11.76
CA ASP A 51 -21.12 -5.41 12.45
C ASP A 51 -20.34 -6.72 12.60
N SER A 52 -19.29 -6.91 11.80
CA SER A 52 -18.54 -8.18 11.71
C SER A 52 -17.09 -8.09 12.17
N ALA A 53 -16.58 -6.88 12.47
CA ALA A 53 -15.19 -6.64 12.85
C ALA A 53 -15.07 -5.61 13.98
N PRO A 54 -13.91 -5.54 14.66
CA PRO A 54 -13.68 -4.53 15.69
C PRO A 54 -13.73 -3.09 15.16
N ALA A 55 -13.51 -2.90 13.86
CA ALA A 55 -13.60 -1.62 13.16
C ALA A 55 -13.60 -1.84 11.64
N ARG A 56 -14.13 -0.86 10.91
CA ARG A 56 -14.01 -0.72 9.46
C ARG A 56 -13.08 0.44 9.12
N LEU A 57 -12.20 0.22 8.16
CA LEU A 57 -11.40 1.26 7.52
C LEU A 57 -11.95 1.55 6.12
N GLN A 58 -12.44 2.75 5.91
CA GLN A 58 -12.83 3.22 4.60
C GLN A 58 -11.74 4.14 4.05
N MET A 59 -11.04 3.72 3.00
CA MET A 59 -10.06 4.57 2.32
C MET A 59 -10.77 5.64 1.49
N MET A 60 -10.10 6.76 1.28
CA MET A 60 -10.64 7.94 0.60
C MET A 60 -11.12 7.68 -0.83
N GLY A 61 -10.54 6.71 -1.53
CA GLY A 61 -10.93 6.25 -2.86
C GLY A 61 -11.69 4.92 -2.85
N GLY A 62 -11.92 4.31 -1.69
CA GLY A 62 -12.57 3.00 -1.56
C GLY A 62 -11.68 1.82 -1.88
N GLU A 63 -10.40 2.05 -2.14
CA GLU A 63 -9.38 1.06 -2.46
C GLU A 63 -8.96 0.24 -1.23
N PHE A 64 -8.33 -0.91 -1.47
CA PHE A 64 -7.60 -1.64 -0.45
C PHE A 64 -6.21 -1.02 -0.23
N CYS A 65 -5.80 -0.84 1.04
CA CYS A 65 -4.46 -0.41 1.37
C CYS A 65 -3.87 -1.17 2.56
N GLY A 66 -2.83 -2.00 2.32
CA GLY A 66 -2.18 -2.79 3.36
C GLY A 66 -1.48 -1.93 4.43
N ASN A 67 -0.85 -0.82 4.03
CA ASN A 67 -0.22 0.12 4.97
C ASN A 67 -1.26 0.77 5.90
N ALA A 68 -2.39 1.19 5.37
CA ALA A 68 -3.48 1.76 6.16
C ALA A 68 -4.14 0.70 7.05
N THR A 69 -4.22 -0.56 6.61
CA THR A 69 -4.71 -1.68 7.44
C THR A 69 -3.80 -1.92 8.64
N MET A 70 -2.46 -1.95 8.45
CA MET A 70 -1.52 -2.02 9.57
C MET A 70 -1.64 -0.81 10.51
N SER A 71 -1.90 0.38 9.95
CA SER A 71 -2.11 1.61 10.72
C SER A 71 -3.36 1.50 11.62
N LEU A 72 -4.47 0.98 11.10
CA LEU A 72 -5.68 0.72 11.90
C LEU A 72 -5.41 -0.30 13.01
N GLY A 73 -4.75 -1.43 12.71
CA GLY A 73 -4.40 -2.44 13.70
C GLY A 73 -3.53 -1.87 14.82
N ALA A 74 -2.50 -1.09 14.49
CA ALA A 74 -1.66 -0.41 15.47
C ALA A 74 -2.42 0.62 16.31
N TRP A 75 -3.35 1.37 15.70
CA TRP A 75 -4.21 2.30 16.41
C TRP A 75 -5.14 1.58 17.40
N LEU A 76 -5.73 0.46 17.02
CA LEU A 76 -6.53 -0.40 17.91
C LEU A 76 -5.71 -0.93 19.09
N CYS A 77 -4.49 -1.40 18.84
CA CYS A 77 -3.55 -1.85 19.89
C CYS A 77 -3.23 -0.73 20.89
N ARG A 78 -2.99 0.50 20.40
CA ARG A 78 -2.79 1.69 21.27
C ARG A 78 -4.03 1.98 22.11
N LYS A 79 -5.23 1.93 21.53
CA LYS A 79 -6.49 2.16 22.27
C LYS A 79 -6.75 1.10 23.34
N GLN A 80 -6.28 -0.12 23.11
CA GLN A 80 -6.40 -1.25 24.04
C GLN A 80 -5.19 -1.37 24.99
N HIS A 81 -4.25 -0.41 24.95
CA HIS A 81 -3.05 -0.39 25.79
C HIS A 81 -2.22 -1.70 25.72
N LEU A 82 -2.04 -2.24 24.47
CA LEU A 82 -1.27 -3.47 24.27
C LEU A 82 0.14 -3.31 24.87
N PRO A 83 0.55 -4.19 25.82
CA PRO A 83 1.87 -4.13 26.43
C PRO A 83 2.99 -4.36 25.41
N MET A 84 4.15 -3.74 25.66
CA MET A 84 5.34 -3.95 24.84
C MET A 84 5.76 -5.42 24.83
N GLY A 85 6.06 -5.95 23.64
CA GLY A 85 6.41 -7.35 23.40
C GLY A 85 5.20 -8.25 23.15
N GLU A 86 4.00 -7.80 23.43
CA GLU A 86 2.78 -8.56 23.13
C GLU A 86 2.29 -8.34 21.71
N SER A 87 1.59 -9.34 21.19
CA SER A 87 0.97 -9.33 19.87
C SER A 87 -0.55 -9.46 19.98
N ARG A 88 -1.25 -8.89 18.98
CA ARG A 88 -2.69 -9.04 18.84
C ARG A 88 -3.06 -9.27 17.40
N ASP A 89 -3.93 -10.26 17.20
CA ASP A 89 -4.51 -10.58 15.89
C ASP A 89 -5.89 -9.96 15.76
N PHE A 90 -6.16 -9.43 14.58
CA PHE A 90 -7.43 -8.85 14.17
C PHE A 90 -7.90 -9.47 12.87
N ARG A 91 -9.20 -9.46 12.67
CA ARG A 91 -9.86 -9.58 11.37
C ARG A 91 -10.58 -8.25 11.16
N LEU A 92 -10.11 -7.43 10.22
CA LEU A 92 -10.54 -6.05 10.01
C LEU A 92 -11.40 -5.95 8.76
N ASP A 93 -12.43 -5.12 8.81
CA ASP A 93 -13.23 -4.76 7.64
C ASP A 93 -12.54 -3.61 6.90
N ILE A 94 -12.10 -3.85 5.68
CA ILE A 94 -11.27 -2.90 4.92
C ILE A 94 -11.93 -2.64 3.56
N SER A 95 -12.07 -1.37 3.18
CA SER A 95 -12.53 -1.01 1.83
C SER A 95 -11.70 -1.69 0.75
N GLY A 96 -12.31 -2.08 -0.36
CA GLY A 96 -11.64 -2.77 -1.46
C GLY A 96 -11.28 -4.24 -1.17
N ALA A 97 -11.69 -4.79 -0.02
CA ALA A 97 -11.61 -6.22 0.28
C ALA A 97 -13.02 -6.80 0.41
N ASP A 98 -13.23 -7.99 -0.15
CA ASP A 98 -14.53 -8.69 -0.08
C ASP A 98 -14.70 -9.45 1.24
N GLU A 99 -13.60 -9.79 1.91
CA GLU A 99 -13.59 -10.52 3.18
C GLU A 99 -12.83 -9.75 4.25
N LEU A 100 -13.05 -10.13 5.52
CA LEU A 100 -12.30 -9.59 6.64
C LEU A 100 -10.80 -9.88 6.49
N VAL A 101 -9.99 -8.84 6.59
CA VAL A 101 -8.54 -8.89 6.38
C VAL A 101 -7.81 -9.28 7.66
N PRO A 102 -7.05 -10.40 7.67
CA PRO A 102 -6.18 -10.74 8.78
C PRO A 102 -5.06 -9.70 8.94
N CYS A 103 -4.92 -9.21 10.18
CA CYS A 103 -3.88 -8.26 10.56
C CYS A 103 -3.34 -8.62 11.94
N SER A 104 -2.04 -8.89 12.06
CA SER A 104 -1.35 -9.10 13.32
C SER A 104 -0.49 -7.90 13.67
N VAL A 105 -0.52 -7.47 14.93
CA VAL A 105 0.25 -6.32 15.39
C VAL A 105 0.98 -6.64 16.67
N THR A 106 2.28 -6.38 16.68
CA THR A 106 3.16 -6.54 17.87
C THR A 106 3.59 -5.16 18.36
N ALA A 107 3.40 -4.90 19.64
CA ALA A 107 3.90 -3.68 20.28
C ALA A 107 5.42 -3.78 20.50
N VAL A 108 6.18 -2.80 19.97
CA VAL A 108 7.64 -2.75 20.09
C VAL A 108 8.09 -1.39 20.65
N ARG A 109 9.37 -1.29 21.01
CA ARG A 109 9.93 -0.01 21.47
C ARG A 109 9.75 1.07 20.40
N GLY A 110 8.99 2.10 20.71
CA GLY A 110 8.79 3.27 19.85
C GLY A 110 7.68 3.12 18.80
N GLY A 111 6.91 2.02 18.80
CA GLY A 111 5.81 1.83 17.86
C GLY A 111 5.28 0.41 17.81
N TYR A 112 4.98 -0.04 16.60
CA TYR A 112 4.40 -1.35 16.33
C TYR A 112 5.05 -2.00 15.10
N ILE A 113 4.98 -3.31 15.02
CA ILE A 113 5.20 -4.08 13.79
C ILE A 113 3.84 -4.62 13.38
N GLY A 114 3.37 -4.26 12.20
CA GLY A 114 2.13 -4.77 11.62
C GLY A 114 2.43 -5.79 10.52
N THR A 115 1.68 -6.89 10.51
CA THR A 115 1.64 -7.87 9.42
C THR A 115 0.22 -7.96 8.90
N VAL A 116 0.02 -7.85 7.60
CA VAL A 116 -1.31 -7.89 6.98
C VAL A 116 -1.31 -8.81 5.77
N SER A 117 -2.40 -9.57 5.63
CA SER A 117 -2.67 -10.34 4.41
C SER A 117 -3.14 -9.40 3.30
N LEU A 118 -2.58 -9.56 2.11
CA LEU A 118 -2.97 -8.80 0.92
C LEU A 118 -3.86 -9.65 0.01
N PRO A 119 -4.68 -9.02 -0.84
CA PRO A 119 -5.31 -9.69 -1.97
C PRO A 119 -4.26 -10.42 -2.79
N LEU A 120 -4.59 -11.63 -3.25
CA LEU A 120 -3.72 -12.38 -4.14
C LEU A 120 -3.63 -11.70 -5.51
N PRO A 121 -2.52 -11.86 -6.24
CA PRO A 121 -2.45 -11.34 -7.59
C PRO A 121 -3.47 -12.05 -8.49
N LEU A 122 -4.18 -11.26 -9.31
CA LEU A 122 -5.09 -11.77 -10.33
C LEU A 122 -4.33 -12.41 -11.48
N SER A 123 -3.16 -11.84 -11.82
CA SER A 123 -2.22 -12.42 -12.78
C SER A 123 -0.78 -11.96 -12.53
N VAL A 124 0.17 -12.77 -13.01
CA VAL A 124 1.58 -12.41 -13.17
C VAL A 124 1.96 -12.79 -14.59
N GLU A 125 2.08 -11.80 -15.47
CA GLU A 125 2.25 -12.01 -16.92
C GLU A 125 3.48 -11.28 -17.42
N GLN A 126 4.08 -11.76 -18.51
CA GLN A 126 5.10 -11.02 -19.26
C GLN A 126 4.40 -10.19 -20.35
N ARG A 127 4.68 -8.89 -20.40
CA ARG A 127 4.18 -7.99 -21.44
C ARG A 127 5.32 -7.19 -22.08
N SER A 128 5.22 -6.99 -23.39
CA SER A 128 6.16 -6.14 -24.13
C SER A 128 5.68 -4.68 -24.13
N PHE A 129 6.63 -3.79 -23.89
CA PHE A 129 6.40 -2.36 -23.83
C PHE A 129 7.37 -1.63 -24.77
N PRO A 130 6.90 -0.65 -25.56
CA PRO A 130 7.76 0.13 -26.44
C PRO A 130 8.63 1.11 -25.64
N THR A 131 9.91 1.17 -26.02
CA THR A 131 10.86 2.20 -25.56
C THR A 131 11.44 2.91 -26.77
N ASP A 132 12.21 3.96 -26.55
CA ASP A 132 12.91 4.65 -27.67
C ASP A 132 14.07 3.83 -28.26
N ARG A 133 14.42 2.71 -27.62
CA ARG A 133 15.50 1.78 -28.04
C ARG A 133 14.95 0.43 -28.54
N GLY A 134 13.66 0.30 -28.78
CA GLY A 134 12.97 -0.93 -29.13
C GLY A 134 11.96 -1.36 -28.09
N GLU A 135 11.68 -2.65 -28.00
CA GLU A 135 10.75 -3.21 -27.03
C GLU A 135 11.47 -3.82 -25.83
N VAL A 136 10.84 -3.76 -24.66
CA VAL A 136 11.26 -4.46 -23.44
C VAL A 136 10.12 -5.33 -22.93
N THR A 137 10.41 -6.58 -22.57
CA THR A 137 9.43 -7.49 -21.97
C THR A 137 9.62 -7.50 -20.46
N LEU A 138 8.55 -7.16 -19.72
CA LEU A 138 8.57 -6.98 -18.27
C LEU A 138 7.42 -7.72 -17.61
N PRO A 139 7.61 -8.24 -16.39
CA PRO A 139 6.50 -8.78 -15.60
C PRO A 139 5.51 -7.68 -15.23
N VAL A 140 4.24 -7.97 -15.45
CA VAL A 140 3.09 -7.18 -14.99
C VAL A 140 2.32 -8.00 -13.96
N VAL A 141 2.21 -7.48 -12.76
CA VAL A 141 1.47 -8.10 -11.66
C VAL A 141 0.19 -7.30 -11.44
N THR A 142 -0.95 -7.97 -11.56
CA THR A 142 -2.26 -7.32 -11.40
C THR A 142 -2.88 -7.70 -10.06
N PHE A 143 -3.41 -6.71 -9.38
CA PHE A 143 -4.21 -6.85 -8.16
C PHE A 143 -5.58 -6.20 -8.37
N PRO A 144 -6.58 -6.47 -7.50
CA PRO A 144 -7.81 -5.69 -7.52
C PRO A 144 -7.54 -4.18 -7.45
N GLY A 145 -7.96 -3.44 -8.49
CA GLY A 145 -7.84 -1.98 -8.56
C GLY A 145 -6.50 -1.40 -9.02
N ILE A 146 -5.41 -2.18 -9.04
CA ILE A 146 -4.08 -1.68 -9.44
C ILE A 146 -3.26 -2.73 -10.17
N CYS A 147 -2.41 -2.32 -11.10
CA CYS A 147 -1.36 -3.19 -11.62
C CYS A 147 0.03 -2.55 -11.50
N HIS A 148 1.05 -3.40 -11.42
CA HIS A 148 2.43 -2.97 -11.33
C HIS A 148 3.29 -3.63 -12.40
N ILE A 149 4.03 -2.82 -13.15
CA ILE A 149 5.08 -3.24 -14.07
C ILE A 149 6.36 -3.31 -13.25
N VAL A 150 7.03 -4.45 -13.21
CA VAL A 150 8.28 -4.62 -12.44
C VAL A 150 9.45 -4.59 -13.41
N ALA A 151 10.26 -3.53 -13.36
CA ALA A 151 11.40 -3.32 -14.24
C ALA A 151 12.72 -3.45 -13.46
N PRO A 152 13.65 -4.32 -13.88
CA PRO A 152 15.00 -4.32 -13.32
C PRO A 152 15.66 -2.94 -13.45
N THR A 153 16.37 -2.50 -12.42
CA THR A 153 17.12 -1.23 -12.45
C THR A 153 18.07 -1.21 -13.66
N GLY A 154 18.05 -0.11 -14.41
CA GLY A 154 18.84 0.04 -15.64
C GLY A 154 18.10 -0.35 -16.93
N THR A 155 16.92 -0.97 -16.84
CA THR A 155 16.07 -1.27 -18.01
C THR A 155 15.57 0.01 -18.68
N VAL A 156 15.25 1.01 -17.88
CA VAL A 156 14.82 2.35 -18.32
C VAL A 156 15.69 3.42 -17.68
N GLN A 157 15.86 4.55 -18.39
CA GLN A 157 16.66 5.66 -17.84
C GLN A 157 15.83 6.45 -16.82
N PRO A 158 16.40 6.97 -15.73
CA PRO A 158 15.67 7.69 -14.69
C PRO A 158 14.83 8.85 -15.21
N TYR A 159 15.29 9.56 -16.25
CA TYR A 159 14.57 10.69 -16.84
C TYR A 159 13.39 10.29 -17.74
N GLU A 160 13.29 9.01 -18.14
CA GLU A 160 12.22 8.48 -19.00
C GLU A 160 11.09 7.85 -18.20
N VAL A 161 11.32 7.50 -16.93
CA VAL A 161 10.45 6.62 -16.12
C VAL A 161 9.01 7.10 -16.11
N GLU A 162 8.77 8.37 -15.81
CA GLU A 162 7.41 8.92 -15.72
C GLU A 162 6.72 8.97 -17.10
N ALA A 163 7.44 9.40 -18.15
CA ALA A 163 6.89 9.44 -19.50
C ALA A 163 6.55 8.05 -20.02
N LEU A 164 7.42 7.06 -19.74
CA LEU A 164 7.19 5.66 -20.08
C LEU A 164 5.98 5.10 -19.31
N LEU A 165 5.88 5.35 -18.01
CA LEU A 165 4.74 4.88 -17.23
C LEU A 165 3.42 5.44 -17.76
N ARG A 166 3.33 6.74 -18.06
CA ARG A 166 2.15 7.37 -18.67
C ARG A 166 1.81 6.72 -20.02
N ARG A 167 2.81 6.51 -20.89
CA ARG A 167 2.63 5.86 -22.19
C ARG A 167 2.17 4.41 -22.06
N TRP A 168 2.82 3.61 -21.21
CA TRP A 168 2.50 2.19 -21.01
C TRP A 168 1.16 1.98 -20.31
N SER A 169 0.82 2.86 -19.38
CA SER A 169 -0.48 2.78 -18.67
C SER A 169 -1.66 2.90 -19.60
N ALA A 170 -1.54 3.60 -20.74
CA ALA A 170 -2.63 3.74 -21.73
C ALA A 170 -3.09 2.38 -22.30
N ALA A 171 -2.21 1.40 -22.37
CA ALA A 171 -2.50 0.05 -22.85
C ALA A 171 -2.99 -0.92 -21.73
N LEU A 172 -3.10 -0.45 -20.49
CA LEU A 172 -3.50 -1.27 -19.34
C LEU A 172 -4.90 -0.85 -18.86
N PRO A 173 -5.81 -1.80 -18.57
CA PRO A 173 -7.19 -1.50 -18.18
C PRO A 173 -7.35 -1.17 -16.69
N PHE A 174 -6.42 -0.40 -16.12
CA PHE A 174 -6.40 -0.02 -14.71
C PHE A 174 -6.30 1.49 -14.57
N ASP A 175 -7.01 2.05 -13.61
CA ASP A 175 -6.92 3.49 -13.26
C ASP A 175 -5.63 3.82 -12.52
N ALA A 176 -5.12 2.88 -11.72
CA ALA A 176 -3.84 2.99 -11.04
C ALA A 176 -2.81 2.01 -11.63
N VAL A 177 -1.65 2.52 -12.04
CA VAL A 177 -0.55 1.73 -12.61
C VAL A 177 0.75 2.14 -11.95
N GLY A 178 1.48 1.15 -11.40
CA GLY A 178 2.81 1.38 -10.85
C GLY A 178 3.92 0.91 -11.80
N LEU A 179 5.03 1.62 -11.82
CA LEU A 179 6.30 1.16 -12.38
C LEU A 179 7.28 1.00 -11.22
N ILE A 180 7.66 -0.25 -10.96
CA ILE A 180 8.51 -0.64 -9.83
C ILE A 180 9.91 -0.90 -10.37
N LEU A 181 10.83 0.02 -10.09
CA LEU A 181 12.24 -0.17 -10.43
C LEU A 181 12.87 -1.08 -9.38
N LEU A 182 13.25 -2.30 -9.77
CA LEU A 182 13.76 -3.33 -8.86
C LEU A 182 15.28 -3.52 -9.01
N ASP A 183 16.02 -3.20 -7.96
CA ASP A 183 17.41 -3.65 -7.77
C ASP A 183 17.41 -4.95 -6.95
N GLU A 184 17.53 -6.09 -7.66
CA GLU A 184 17.51 -7.39 -7.00
C GLU A 184 18.75 -7.66 -6.14
N GLN A 185 19.92 -7.11 -6.51
CA GLN A 185 21.14 -7.34 -5.74
C GLN A 185 21.07 -6.68 -4.37
N ARG A 186 20.45 -5.49 -4.31
CA ARG A 186 20.25 -4.76 -3.05
C ARG A 186 18.91 -5.05 -2.39
N MET A 187 18.05 -5.80 -3.06
CA MET A 187 16.65 -6.01 -2.71
C MET A 187 15.97 -4.68 -2.38
N ARG A 188 16.00 -3.76 -3.37
CA ARG A 188 15.47 -2.41 -3.27
C ARG A 188 14.52 -2.12 -4.41
N ILE A 189 13.46 -1.40 -4.11
CA ILE A 189 12.56 -0.83 -5.12
C ILE A 189 12.49 0.69 -5.01
N ASP A 190 12.30 1.34 -6.15
CA ASP A 190 11.88 2.73 -6.24
C ASP A 190 10.54 2.75 -7.01
N PRO A 191 9.39 2.90 -6.30
CA PRO A 191 8.06 2.78 -6.88
C PRO A 191 7.53 4.14 -7.37
N LEU A 192 7.13 4.21 -8.65
CA LEU A 192 6.36 5.31 -9.22
C LEU A 192 4.95 4.83 -9.49
N VAL A 193 3.94 5.49 -8.94
CA VAL A 193 2.52 5.16 -9.16
C VAL A 193 1.83 6.30 -9.89
N TYR A 194 1.14 5.97 -10.98
CA TYR A 194 0.34 6.88 -11.78
C TYR A 194 -1.13 6.56 -11.65
N VAL A 195 -1.93 7.57 -11.32
CA VAL A 195 -3.40 7.49 -11.20
C VAL A 195 -4.02 8.29 -12.34
N LYS A 196 -4.59 7.58 -13.33
CA LYS A 196 -5.12 8.17 -14.57
C LYS A 196 -6.23 9.22 -14.35
N PRO A 197 -7.27 8.96 -13.52
CA PRO A 197 -8.37 9.90 -13.35
C PRO A 197 -7.95 11.28 -12.84
N THR A 198 -6.85 11.34 -12.08
CA THR A 198 -6.32 12.59 -11.52
C THR A 198 -5.09 13.10 -12.27
N ASP A 199 -4.60 12.34 -13.24
CA ASP A 199 -3.36 12.60 -13.99
C ASP A 199 -2.15 12.86 -13.06
N THR A 200 -2.06 12.13 -11.96
CA THR A 200 -1.00 12.30 -10.96
C THR A 200 -0.03 11.13 -10.97
N ALA A 201 1.27 11.43 -10.99
CA ALA A 201 2.34 10.45 -10.84
C ALA A 201 3.13 10.78 -9.56
N VAL A 202 3.31 9.79 -8.68
CA VAL A 202 3.94 9.98 -7.37
C VAL A 202 5.01 8.92 -7.15
N TRP A 203 6.23 9.37 -6.84
CA TRP A 203 7.26 8.50 -6.28
C TRP A 203 6.93 8.21 -4.82
N GLU A 204 6.47 6.98 -4.55
CA GLU A 204 6.11 6.57 -3.21
C GLU A 204 7.35 6.27 -2.37
N ARG A 205 7.31 6.66 -1.10
CA ARG A 205 8.38 6.36 -0.15
C ARG A 205 8.24 4.97 0.46
N GLY A 206 7.00 4.46 0.56
CA GLY A 206 6.68 3.17 1.13
C GLY A 206 5.49 2.51 0.44
N CYS A 207 5.73 1.77 -0.64
CA CYS A 207 4.69 1.10 -1.44
C CYS A 207 4.51 -0.37 -1.02
N GLY A 208 3.41 -0.68 -0.35
CA GLY A 208 3.06 -2.05 0.04
C GLY A 208 2.73 -2.93 -1.17
N SER A 209 1.87 -2.44 -2.08
CA SER A 209 1.48 -3.18 -3.29
C SER A 209 2.63 -3.33 -4.28
N GLY A 210 3.50 -2.31 -4.43
CA GLY A 210 4.71 -2.40 -5.25
C GLY A 210 5.71 -3.42 -4.70
N SER A 211 5.89 -3.49 -3.37
CA SER A 211 6.70 -4.54 -2.72
C SER A 211 6.12 -5.93 -2.98
N ALA A 212 4.80 -6.07 -2.85
CA ALA A 212 4.08 -7.30 -3.12
C ALA A 212 4.24 -7.72 -4.59
N ALA A 213 4.14 -6.79 -5.54
CA ALA A 213 4.32 -7.05 -6.96
C ALA A 213 5.74 -7.54 -7.28
N ALA A 214 6.77 -6.88 -6.73
CA ALA A 214 8.15 -7.33 -6.89
C ALA A 214 8.35 -8.75 -6.35
N ALA A 215 7.81 -9.05 -5.16
CA ALA A 215 7.89 -10.39 -4.56
C ALA A 215 7.12 -11.44 -5.40
N CYS A 216 5.91 -11.13 -5.90
CA CYS A 216 5.14 -12.03 -6.75
C CYS A 216 5.86 -12.32 -8.08
N ALA A 217 6.44 -11.30 -8.72
CA ALA A 217 7.23 -11.48 -9.94
C ALA A 217 8.45 -12.38 -9.72
N LEU A 218 9.17 -12.19 -8.58
CA LEU A 218 10.29 -13.04 -8.19
C LEU A 218 9.83 -14.48 -7.85
N THR A 219 8.72 -14.64 -7.16
CA THR A 219 8.13 -15.95 -6.82
C THR A 219 7.80 -16.72 -8.09
N HIS A 220 7.10 -16.08 -9.03
CA HIS A 220 6.74 -16.69 -10.30
C HIS A 220 7.96 -17.08 -11.14
N ARG A 221 8.96 -16.20 -11.25
CA ARG A 221 10.19 -16.46 -11.99
C ARG A 221 11.03 -17.59 -11.38
N ARG A 222 11.08 -17.67 -10.04
CA ARG A 222 11.88 -18.67 -9.31
C ARG A 222 11.12 -19.99 -9.10
N GLY A 223 9.80 -20.01 -9.28
CA GLY A 223 8.97 -21.18 -9.03
C GLY A 223 8.96 -21.61 -7.55
N ALA A 224 9.14 -20.70 -6.63
CA ALA A 224 9.26 -21.00 -5.19
C ALA A 224 8.76 -19.84 -4.31
N ALA A 225 8.19 -20.18 -3.14
CA ALA A 225 7.83 -19.22 -2.11
C ALA A 225 9.01 -18.31 -1.72
N GLN A 226 8.73 -17.06 -1.41
CA GLN A 226 9.74 -16.07 -1.05
C GLN A 226 9.46 -15.46 0.33
N CYS A 227 10.52 -15.09 1.04
CA CYS A 227 10.49 -14.22 2.20
C CYS A 227 11.55 -13.14 1.98
N LEU A 228 11.12 -11.94 1.62
CA LEU A 228 11.99 -10.87 1.12
C LEU A 228 11.87 -9.62 2.00
N SER A 229 13.01 -9.02 2.35
CA SER A 229 13.07 -7.71 2.99
C SER A 229 13.35 -6.66 1.91
N ILE A 230 12.31 -5.98 1.44
CA ILE A 230 12.39 -5.05 0.32
C ILE A 230 12.59 -3.63 0.84
N LYS A 231 13.75 -3.05 0.51
CA LYS A 231 14.11 -1.67 0.85
C LYS A 231 13.40 -0.68 -0.07
N GLN A 232 13.02 0.46 0.47
CA GLN A 232 12.39 1.57 -0.24
C GLN A 232 12.92 2.89 0.31
N PRO A 233 12.65 4.06 -0.32
CA PRO A 233 13.10 5.35 0.21
C PRO A 233 12.68 5.61 1.66
N GLY A 234 11.51 5.14 2.07
CA GLY A 234 10.96 5.36 3.42
C GLY A 234 11.28 4.28 4.44
N GLY A 235 11.92 3.16 4.06
CA GLY A 235 12.23 2.07 4.98
C GLY A 235 12.22 0.70 4.33
N THR A 236 11.85 -0.31 5.09
CA THR A 236 11.82 -1.71 4.62
C THR A 236 10.45 -2.30 4.87
N ILE A 237 9.89 -2.94 3.85
CA ILE A 237 8.70 -3.79 3.96
C ILE A 237 9.13 -5.23 3.70
N ALA A 238 8.86 -6.12 4.65
CA ALA A 238 9.03 -7.54 4.44
C ALA A 238 7.81 -8.09 3.71
N VAL A 239 8.04 -8.96 2.72
CA VAL A 239 6.99 -9.62 1.95
C VAL A 239 7.19 -11.11 2.01
N THR A 240 6.14 -11.85 2.36
CA THR A 240 6.13 -13.30 2.31
C THR A 240 5.10 -13.76 1.30
N THR A 241 5.52 -14.62 0.38
CA THR A 241 4.65 -15.28 -0.59
C THR A 241 4.60 -16.78 -0.31
N GLN A 242 3.45 -17.41 -0.56
CA GLN A 242 3.30 -18.86 -0.65
C GLN A 242 3.16 -19.26 -2.12
N TRP A 243 3.63 -20.43 -2.49
CA TRP A 243 3.64 -20.93 -3.87
C TRP A 243 3.20 -22.40 -3.89
N ASN A 244 2.28 -22.75 -4.76
CA ASN A 244 1.77 -24.13 -4.90
C ASN A 244 2.32 -24.89 -6.11
N GLY A 245 3.32 -24.33 -6.79
CA GLY A 245 3.87 -24.89 -8.04
C GLY A 245 3.35 -24.20 -9.33
N SER A 246 2.27 -23.42 -9.24
CA SER A 246 1.68 -22.72 -10.39
C SER A 246 1.26 -21.27 -10.09
N ALA A 247 0.88 -20.97 -8.86
CA ALA A 247 0.39 -19.64 -8.48
C ALA A 247 0.82 -19.25 -7.05
N VAL A 248 0.78 -17.95 -6.79
CA VAL A 248 0.88 -17.40 -5.43
C VAL A 248 -0.42 -17.69 -4.70
N THR A 249 -0.36 -18.40 -3.56
CA THR A 249 -1.52 -18.81 -2.77
C THR A 249 -1.62 -18.13 -1.41
N GLY A 250 -0.60 -17.37 -1.04
CA GLY A 250 -0.58 -16.55 0.16
C GLY A 250 0.35 -15.36 -0.05
N LEU A 251 -0.04 -14.21 0.46
CA LEU A 251 0.70 -12.97 0.32
C LEU A 251 0.51 -12.11 1.56
N THR A 252 1.60 -11.79 2.23
CA THR A 252 1.59 -10.89 3.39
C THR A 252 2.67 -9.84 3.28
N ILE A 253 2.40 -8.66 3.83
CA ILE A 253 3.42 -7.64 4.08
C ILE A 253 3.58 -7.41 5.57
N THR A 254 4.80 -7.09 5.99
CA THR A 254 5.13 -6.71 7.36
C THR A 254 5.93 -5.42 7.34
N GLY A 255 5.54 -4.46 8.16
CA GLY A 255 6.20 -3.16 8.24
C GLY A 255 6.15 -2.56 9.64
N THR A 256 6.97 -1.55 9.87
CA THR A 256 6.93 -0.76 11.11
C THR A 256 5.83 0.27 11.02
N VAL A 257 5.15 0.52 12.14
CA VAL A 257 4.10 1.52 12.26
C VAL A 257 4.37 2.40 13.48
N SER A 258 4.48 3.70 13.27
CA SER A 258 4.53 4.67 14.37
C SER A 258 3.29 5.56 14.37
N LEU A 259 2.79 5.88 15.58
CA LEU A 259 1.58 6.67 15.75
C LEU A 259 1.92 8.02 16.38
N GLY A 260 1.53 9.09 15.70
CA GLY A 260 1.53 10.43 16.24
C GLY A 260 0.44 10.64 17.30
N ARG A 261 0.37 11.85 17.82
CA ARG A 261 -0.73 12.28 18.70
C ARG A 261 -2.00 12.51 17.89
N GLU A 262 -3.14 12.31 18.51
CA GLU A 262 -4.43 12.71 17.96
C GLU A 262 -4.46 14.24 17.80
N LYS A 263 -4.90 14.70 16.64
CA LYS A 263 -5.11 16.11 16.33
C LYS A 263 -6.59 16.41 16.20
N THR A 264 -6.97 17.62 16.57
CA THR A 264 -8.35 18.14 16.38
C THR A 264 -8.28 19.40 15.53
N VAL A 265 -9.13 19.48 14.52
CA VAL A 265 -9.18 20.65 13.61
C VAL A 265 -10.63 21.01 13.27
N ASP A 266 -10.86 22.28 13.02
CA ASP A 266 -12.11 22.77 12.45
C ASP A 266 -11.99 22.76 10.92
N VAL A 267 -12.88 22.01 10.26
CA VAL A 267 -13.00 21.96 8.80
C VAL A 267 -14.10 22.89 8.35
N VAL A 268 -13.74 23.80 7.46
CA VAL A 268 -14.65 24.68 6.72
C VAL A 268 -14.47 24.35 5.24
N PHE A 269 -15.54 23.92 4.57
CA PHE A 269 -15.57 23.62 3.14
C PHE A 269 -15.95 24.83 2.32
#